data_6562403fcc547c4f69af426d6f643ce9
#
_entry.id   6562403fcc547c4f69af426d6f643ce9
#
_cell.length_a   1.000
_cell.length_b   1.000
_cell.length_c   1.000
_cell.angle_alpha   90.00
_cell.angle_beta   90.00
_cell.angle_gamma   90.00
#
_symmetry.space_group_name_H-M   'P 1'
#
loop_
_entity.id
_entity.type
_entity.pdbx_description
1 polymer ?
#
loop_
_entity_poly.entity_id
_entity_poly.type
_entity_poly.pdbx_seq_one_letter_code
_entity_poly.pdbx_strand_id
1 'polypeptide(L)'
;MYKRQVEQIEDVAKYDTVKEVDVVANFGHIRAGKYEEVTADIKACADAAHKYGRELKVIFETDALTEEQVRKACHCAMDAGADFVKTSTGFLTGFDAHGATPEIIKVMQEEVGDKCKVKGSGCIRTREHFLQLIDMGIDRMGVGYRSVPVVLDLDR
;
A
#
# COMPACT_ATOMS: atom_id res chain seq x y z
N MET A 1 -2.47 -15.80 10.01
CA MET A 1 -3.18 -15.10 8.91
C MET A 1 -2.41 -15.22 7.59
N TYR A 2 -1.10 -15.09 7.58
CA TYR A 2 -0.25 -15.14 6.38
C TYR A 2 -0.40 -16.40 5.51
N LYS A 3 -0.64 -17.59 6.06
CA LYS A 3 -0.77 -18.83 5.27
C LYS A 3 -1.81 -18.72 4.16
N ARG A 4 -2.97 -18.16 4.45
CA ARG A 4 -4.04 -17.98 3.47
C ARG A 4 -3.66 -16.94 2.40
N GLN A 5 -3.01 -15.85 2.81
CA GLN A 5 -2.53 -14.83 1.85
C GLN A 5 -1.46 -15.42 0.92
N VAL A 6 -0.52 -16.22 1.45
CA VAL A 6 0.49 -16.92 0.65
C VAL A 6 -0.16 -17.83 -0.39
N GLU A 7 -1.12 -18.67 0.00
CA GLU A 7 -1.87 -19.53 -0.92
C GLU A 7 -2.56 -18.72 -2.04
N GLN A 8 -3.20 -17.61 -1.68
CA GLN A 8 -3.85 -16.71 -2.64
C GLN A 8 -2.85 -16.03 -3.60
N ILE A 9 -1.67 -15.63 -3.09
CA ILE A 9 -0.59 -15.08 -3.92
C ILE A 9 -0.11 -16.14 -4.92
N GLU A 10 0.19 -17.35 -4.46
CA GLU A 10 0.65 -18.44 -5.31
C GLU A 10 -0.40 -18.81 -6.39
N ASP A 11 -1.69 -18.73 -6.05
CA ASP A 11 -2.77 -19.00 -7.01
C ASP A 11 -2.85 -17.99 -8.14
N VAL A 12 -2.57 -16.71 -7.88
CA VAL A 12 -2.65 -15.67 -8.92
C VAL A 12 -1.31 -15.38 -9.58
N ALA A 13 -0.20 -15.48 -8.85
CA ALA A 13 1.14 -15.14 -9.33
C ALA A 13 1.66 -16.09 -10.44
N LYS A 14 1.12 -17.30 -10.51
CA LYS A 14 1.44 -18.28 -11.57
C LYS A 14 1.04 -17.83 -12.98
N TYR A 15 0.14 -16.84 -13.10
CA TYR A 15 -0.28 -16.33 -14.40
C TYR A 15 0.67 -15.24 -14.88
N ASP A 16 1.20 -15.33 -16.08
CA ASP A 16 2.19 -14.39 -16.64
C ASP A 16 1.66 -12.98 -16.87
N THR A 17 0.34 -12.82 -16.93
CA THR A 17 -0.33 -11.53 -17.02
C THR A 17 -0.32 -10.75 -15.70
N VAL A 18 -0.17 -11.43 -14.57
CA VAL A 18 -0.05 -10.79 -13.24
C VAL A 18 1.39 -10.30 -13.08
N LYS A 19 1.58 -9.04 -12.79
CA LYS A 19 2.90 -8.43 -12.56
C LYS A 19 3.10 -8.03 -11.11
N GLU A 20 2.02 -7.67 -10.43
CA GLU A 20 2.04 -7.13 -9.08
C GLU A 20 0.88 -7.73 -8.28
N VAL A 21 1.08 -7.96 -6.99
CA VAL A 21 0.05 -8.41 -6.07
C VAL A 21 -0.05 -7.46 -4.88
N ASP A 22 -1.26 -7.17 -4.44
CA ASP A 22 -1.53 -6.31 -3.29
C ASP A 22 -1.99 -7.19 -2.10
N VAL A 23 -1.40 -7.00 -0.93
CA VAL A 23 -1.85 -7.63 0.32
C VAL A 23 -2.12 -6.58 1.39
N VAL A 24 -3.06 -6.85 2.28
CA VAL A 24 -3.32 -5.99 3.44
C VAL A 24 -2.50 -6.50 4.61
N ALA A 25 -1.66 -5.63 5.17
CA ALA A 25 -0.95 -5.92 6.41
C ALA A 25 -1.95 -6.14 7.57
N ASN A 26 -1.55 -6.91 8.57
CA ASN A 26 -2.33 -7.02 9.79
C ASN A 26 -2.22 -5.71 10.61
N PHE A 27 -3.02 -4.70 10.25
CA PHE A 27 -2.99 -3.42 10.95
C PHE A 27 -3.40 -3.53 12.43
N GLY A 28 -4.13 -4.58 12.81
CA GLY A 28 -4.38 -4.90 14.21
C GLY A 28 -3.09 -5.25 14.97
N HIS A 29 -2.17 -6.01 14.36
CA HIS A 29 -0.83 -6.26 14.91
C HIS A 29 0.02 -5.00 14.94
N ILE A 30 -0.04 -4.14 13.90
CA ILE A 30 0.67 -2.86 13.88
C ILE A 30 0.21 -2.00 15.07
N ARG A 31 -1.11 -1.86 15.27
CA ARG A 31 -1.71 -1.13 16.41
C ARG A 31 -1.32 -1.71 17.77
N ALA A 32 -1.13 -3.01 17.84
CA ALA A 32 -0.71 -3.71 19.05
C ALA A 32 0.82 -3.70 19.29
N GLY A 33 1.61 -3.06 18.39
CA GLY A 33 3.06 -3.01 18.48
C GLY A 33 3.78 -4.35 18.20
N LYS A 34 3.09 -5.30 17.54
CA LYS A 34 3.60 -6.64 17.22
C LYS A 34 4.37 -6.61 15.90
N TYR A 35 5.44 -5.81 15.84
CA TYR A 35 6.15 -5.52 14.58
C TYR A 35 6.91 -6.73 14.03
N GLU A 36 7.42 -7.61 14.89
CA GLU A 36 8.09 -8.85 14.45
C GLU A 36 7.14 -9.76 13.70
N GLU A 37 5.90 -9.93 14.20
CA GLU A 37 4.86 -10.72 13.53
C GLU A 37 4.42 -10.07 12.22
N VAL A 38 4.34 -8.72 12.18
CA VAL A 38 4.02 -7.99 10.95
C VAL A 38 5.09 -8.21 9.89
N THR A 39 6.37 -8.09 10.26
CA THR A 39 7.49 -8.34 9.35
C THR A 39 7.48 -9.77 8.83
N ALA A 40 7.25 -10.75 9.71
CA ALA A 40 7.20 -12.17 9.32
C ALA A 40 6.03 -12.47 8.35
N ASP A 41 4.85 -11.90 8.60
CA ASP A 41 3.67 -12.04 7.73
C ASP A 41 3.94 -11.43 6.34
N ILE A 42 4.50 -10.22 6.29
CA ILE A 42 4.85 -9.54 5.02
C ILE A 42 5.93 -10.32 4.28
N LYS A 43 6.97 -10.78 4.98
CA LYS A 43 8.06 -11.55 4.37
C LYS A 43 7.55 -12.82 3.69
N ALA A 44 6.67 -13.57 4.34
CA ALA A 44 6.10 -14.76 3.74
C ALA A 44 5.32 -14.44 2.45
N CYS A 45 4.63 -13.30 2.40
CA CYS A 45 3.93 -12.83 1.21
C CYS A 45 4.91 -12.37 0.11
N ALA A 46 5.98 -11.66 0.48
CA ALA A 46 7.01 -11.20 -0.45
C ALA A 46 7.75 -12.39 -1.10
N ASP A 47 8.18 -13.37 -0.29
CA ASP A 47 8.84 -14.58 -0.78
C ASP A 47 7.93 -15.35 -1.77
N ALA A 48 6.62 -15.43 -1.49
CA ALA A 48 5.65 -16.08 -2.38
C ALA A 48 5.46 -15.33 -3.70
N ALA A 49 5.40 -14.01 -3.69
CA ALA A 49 5.28 -13.18 -4.89
C ALA A 49 6.56 -13.26 -5.74
N HIS A 50 7.70 -13.07 -5.11
CA HIS A 50 9.02 -13.06 -5.75
C HIS A 50 9.40 -14.41 -6.37
N LYS A 51 8.93 -15.52 -5.81
CA LYS A 51 9.08 -16.88 -6.40
C LYS A 51 8.59 -16.94 -7.85
N TYR A 52 7.61 -16.13 -8.20
CA TYR A 52 7.05 -16.01 -9.56
C TYR A 52 7.50 -14.75 -10.30
N GLY A 53 8.44 -13.99 -9.76
CA GLY A 53 8.89 -12.72 -10.33
C GLY A 53 7.83 -11.62 -10.32
N ARG A 54 6.97 -11.59 -9.28
CA ARG A 54 5.93 -10.57 -9.10
C ARG A 54 6.31 -9.60 -8.00
N GLU A 55 5.97 -8.32 -8.15
CA GLU A 55 6.15 -7.31 -7.12
C GLU A 55 5.05 -7.42 -6.05
N LEU A 56 5.42 -7.26 -4.77
CA LEU A 56 4.49 -7.21 -3.65
C LEU A 56 4.21 -5.77 -3.23
N LYS A 57 2.93 -5.40 -3.12
CA LYS A 57 2.47 -4.15 -2.51
C LYS A 57 1.78 -4.44 -1.19
N VAL A 58 2.20 -3.75 -0.13
CA VAL A 58 1.66 -3.92 1.23
C VAL A 58 0.79 -2.74 1.60
N ILE A 59 -0.50 -2.99 1.80
CA ILE A 59 -1.48 -1.99 2.23
C ILE A 59 -1.46 -1.90 3.74
N PHE A 60 -1.16 -0.73 4.28
CA PHE A 60 -1.10 -0.50 5.73
C PHE A 60 -2.46 -0.18 6.34
N GLU A 61 -3.40 0.34 5.55
CA GLU A 61 -4.67 0.91 6.00
C GLU A 61 -4.43 2.10 6.95
N THR A 62 -3.76 3.11 6.43
CA THR A 62 -3.18 4.23 7.20
C THR A 62 -4.19 4.99 8.05
N ASP A 63 -5.46 5.05 7.65
CA ASP A 63 -6.53 5.68 8.43
C ASP A 63 -6.84 4.97 9.75
N ALA A 64 -6.39 3.72 9.92
CA ALA A 64 -6.49 2.97 11.16
C ALA A 64 -5.26 3.12 12.08
N LEU A 65 -4.23 3.86 11.65
CA LEU A 65 -2.92 3.94 12.29
C LEU A 65 -2.57 5.37 12.68
N THR A 66 -1.72 5.51 13.70
CA THR A 66 -1.03 6.76 13.98
C THR A 66 0.15 6.93 13.03
N GLU A 67 0.65 8.17 12.85
CA GLU A 67 1.85 8.43 12.04
C GLU A 67 3.04 7.57 12.48
N GLU A 68 3.30 7.47 13.80
CA GLU A 68 4.38 6.63 14.33
C GLU A 68 4.22 5.16 13.92
N GLN A 69 2.97 4.64 13.94
CA GLN A 69 2.69 3.28 13.51
C GLN A 69 2.90 3.10 12.01
N VAL A 70 2.58 4.09 11.19
CA VAL A 70 2.87 4.08 9.75
C VAL A 70 4.38 4.05 9.51
N ARG A 71 5.18 4.88 10.21
CA ARG A 71 6.65 4.85 10.13
C ARG A 71 7.21 3.47 10.47
N LYS A 72 6.74 2.85 11.56
CA LYS A 72 7.14 1.49 11.95
C LYS A 72 6.71 0.44 10.92
N ALA A 73 5.52 0.56 10.34
CA ALA A 73 5.06 -0.33 9.28
C ALA A 73 5.92 -0.23 8.00
N CYS A 74 6.41 0.96 7.65
CA CYS A 74 7.38 1.14 6.56
C CYS A 74 8.65 0.33 6.83
N HIS A 75 9.21 0.39 8.03
CA HIS A 75 10.39 -0.41 8.39
C HIS A 75 10.09 -1.92 8.29
N CYS A 76 8.95 -2.39 8.82
CA CYS A 76 8.55 -3.79 8.69
C CYS A 76 8.48 -4.25 7.23
N ALA A 77 7.92 -3.41 6.34
CA ALA A 77 7.79 -3.72 4.93
C ALA A 77 9.15 -3.78 4.22
N MET A 78 10.03 -2.82 4.49
CA MET A 78 11.40 -2.82 3.94
C MET A 78 12.22 -4.03 4.41
N ASP A 79 12.18 -4.34 5.70
CA ASP A 79 12.90 -5.49 6.28
C ASP A 79 12.37 -6.82 5.74
N ALA A 80 11.08 -6.87 5.39
CA ALA A 80 10.44 -8.03 4.79
C ALA A 80 10.65 -8.15 3.27
N GLY A 81 11.24 -7.15 2.61
CA GLY A 81 11.50 -7.14 1.17
C GLY A 81 10.27 -6.82 0.31
N ALA A 82 9.31 -6.04 0.83
CA ALA A 82 8.21 -5.54 0.01
C ALA A 82 8.70 -4.55 -1.06
N ASP A 83 8.11 -4.58 -2.25
CA ASP A 83 8.46 -3.66 -3.34
C ASP A 83 7.75 -2.32 -3.22
N PHE A 84 6.52 -2.33 -2.69
CA PHE A 84 5.72 -1.13 -2.45
C PHE A 84 5.11 -1.14 -1.06
N VAL A 85 5.01 0.05 -0.49
CA VAL A 85 4.10 0.38 0.60
C VAL A 85 2.89 1.14 0.04
N LYS A 86 1.69 0.84 0.54
CA LYS A 86 0.44 1.42 0.03
C LYS A 86 -0.43 1.91 1.18
N THR A 87 -1.11 3.05 1.00
CA THR A 87 -1.92 3.66 2.05
C THR A 87 -3.14 2.82 2.43
N SER A 88 -4.08 2.62 1.52
CA SER A 88 -5.45 2.21 1.88
C SER A 88 -6.03 1.18 0.92
N THR A 89 -7.00 0.39 1.41
CA THR A 89 -7.83 -0.50 0.60
C THR A 89 -8.93 0.27 -0.14
N GLY A 90 -9.43 1.35 0.45
CA GLY A 90 -10.64 2.04 0.05
C GLY A 90 -11.93 1.44 0.61
N PHE A 91 -11.84 0.43 1.50
CA PHE A 91 -12.97 -0.30 2.08
C PHE A 91 -12.98 -0.30 3.61
N LEU A 92 -12.14 0.52 4.24
CA LEU A 92 -12.07 0.62 5.70
C LEU A 92 -13.42 1.09 6.28
N THR A 93 -13.85 0.43 7.34
CA THR A 93 -15.06 0.79 8.11
C THR A 93 -14.69 1.06 9.57
N GLY A 94 -15.45 1.92 10.23
CA GLY A 94 -15.24 2.26 11.65
C GLY A 94 -14.15 3.31 11.89
N PHE A 95 -13.63 3.94 10.85
CA PHE A 95 -12.66 5.03 10.89
C PHE A 95 -13.03 6.09 9.87
N ASP A 96 -12.58 7.32 10.08
CA ASP A 96 -12.72 8.39 9.11
C ASP A 96 -11.75 8.15 7.94
N ALA A 97 -12.28 8.17 6.72
CA ALA A 97 -11.50 7.87 5.52
C ALA A 97 -10.85 9.13 4.96
N HIS A 98 -9.55 9.25 5.11
CA HIS A 98 -8.69 10.30 4.54
C HIS A 98 -7.86 9.78 3.34
N GLY A 99 -7.47 8.51 3.39
CA GLY A 99 -6.76 7.82 2.31
C GLY A 99 -5.36 8.37 2.06
N ALA A 100 -5.06 8.64 0.77
CA ALA A 100 -3.74 9.10 0.34
C ALA A 100 -3.58 10.62 0.49
N THR A 101 -3.58 11.13 1.72
CA THR A 101 -3.31 12.57 1.92
C THR A 101 -1.85 12.90 1.60
N PRO A 102 -1.53 14.14 1.17
CA PRO A 102 -0.15 14.57 0.94
C PRO A 102 0.76 14.35 2.16
N GLU A 103 0.23 14.57 3.37
CA GLU A 103 0.97 14.43 4.62
C GLU A 103 1.40 12.99 4.84
N ILE A 104 0.48 12.02 4.69
CA ILE A 104 0.82 10.60 4.89
C ILE A 104 1.72 10.06 3.79
N ILE A 105 1.55 10.51 2.55
CA ILE A 105 2.44 10.15 1.44
C ILE A 105 3.86 10.65 1.73
N LYS A 106 4.00 11.89 2.19
CA LYS A 106 5.30 12.45 2.57
C LYS A 106 5.97 11.62 3.67
N VAL A 107 5.22 11.27 4.73
CA VAL A 107 5.73 10.41 5.81
C VAL A 107 6.24 9.09 5.26
N MET A 108 5.48 8.44 4.38
CA MET A 108 5.88 7.16 3.81
C MET A 108 7.12 7.31 2.91
N GLN A 109 7.19 8.34 2.05
CA GLN A 109 8.35 8.60 1.20
C GLN A 109 9.62 8.89 2.01
N GLU A 110 9.51 9.68 3.09
CA GLU A 110 10.63 9.97 3.99
C GLU A 110 11.19 8.69 4.65
N GLU A 111 10.31 7.76 5.05
CA GLU A 111 10.73 6.52 5.71
C GLU A 111 11.33 5.50 4.75
N VAL A 112 10.74 5.31 3.57
CA VAL A 112 11.19 4.26 2.67
C VAL A 112 12.39 4.70 1.81
N GLY A 113 12.54 5.99 1.52
CA GLY A 113 13.59 6.49 0.63
C GLY A 113 13.57 5.73 -0.70
N ASP A 114 14.75 5.28 -1.14
CA ASP A 114 14.90 4.51 -2.39
C ASP A 114 14.73 3.00 -2.21
N LYS A 115 14.42 2.52 -0.99
CA LYS A 115 14.34 1.09 -0.70
C LYS A 115 13.01 0.45 -1.09
N CYS A 116 11.95 1.25 -1.17
CA CYS A 116 10.61 0.78 -1.46
C CYS A 116 9.83 1.89 -2.18
N LYS A 117 8.95 1.51 -3.09
CA LYS A 117 8.08 2.46 -3.80
C LYS A 117 6.84 2.80 -2.98
N VAL A 118 6.24 3.97 -3.22
CA VAL A 118 5.03 4.41 -2.51
C VAL A 118 3.83 4.44 -3.46
N LYS A 119 2.74 3.75 -3.05
CA LYS A 119 1.45 3.81 -3.74
C LYS A 119 0.41 4.52 -2.87
N GLY A 120 -0.15 5.61 -3.37
CA GLY A 120 -1.29 6.31 -2.78
C GLY A 120 -2.61 5.74 -3.30
N SER A 121 -3.54 5.42 -2.42
CA SER A 121 -4.90 5.02 -2.76
C SER A 121 -5.88 5.42 -1.67
N GLY A 122 -7.15 5.53 -2.04
CA GLY A 122 -8.20 6.05 -1.18
C GLY A 122 -8.31 7.58 -1.26
N CYS A 123 -9.53 8.05 -1.38
CA CYS A 123 -9.92 9.46 -1.36
C CYS A 123 -9.28 10.39 -2.43
N ILE A 124 -8.64 9.87 -3.46
CA ILE A 124 -8.15 10.66 -4.60
C ILE A 124 -9.35 10.94 -5.52
N ARG A 125 -9.97 12.10 -5.36
CA ARG A 125 -11.27 12.42 -6.01
C ARG A 125 -11.24 13.69 -6.85
N THR A 126 -10.26 14.56 -6.65
CA THR A 126 -10.11 15.83 -7.37
C THR A 126 -8.85 15.83 -8.21
N ARG A 127 -8.88 16.56 -9.32
CA ARG A 127 -7.71 16.74 -10.19
C ARG A 127 -6.56 17.44 -9.44
N GLU A 128 -6.88 18.43 -8.62
CA GLU A 128 -5.88 19.15 -7.82
C GLU A 128 -5.08 18.19 -6.91
N HIS A 129 -5.79 17.38 -6.11
CA HIS A 129 -5.16 16.37 -5.24
C HIS A 129 -4.34 15.37 -6.06
N PHE A 130 -4.86 14.88 -7.18
CA PHE A 130 -4.17 13.96 -8.08
C PHE A 130 -2.85 14.55 -8.61
N LEU A 131 -2.86 15.81 -9.08
CA LEU A 131 -1.67 16.50 -9.56
C LEU A 131 -0.67 16.78 -8.44
N GLN A 132 -1.15 17.16 -7.25
CA GLN A 132 -0.29 17.37 -6.09
C GLN A 132 0.51 16.10 -5.74
N LEU A 133 -0.11 14.93 -5.77
CA LEU A 133 0.59 13.66 -5.54
C LEU A 133 1.62 13.35 -6.65
N ILE A 134 1.34 13.71 -7.90
CA ILE A 134 2.32 13.61 -8.99
C ILE A 134 3.52 14.53 -8.73
N ASP A 135 3.28 15.76 -8.36
CA ASP A 135 4.33 16.76 -8.08
C ASP A 135 5.21 16.35 -6.89
N MET A 136 4.65 15.57 -5.95
CA MET A 136 5.40 14.96 -4.85
C MET A 136 6.26 13.75 -5.28
N GLY A 137 6.17 13.32 -6.54
CA GLY A 137 6.97 12.19 -7.04
C GLY A 137 6.47 10.83 -6.58
N ILE A 138 5.16 10.65 -6.38
CA ILE A 138 4.60 9.35 -6.01
C ILE A 138 4.80 8.31 -7.13
N ASP A 139 5.15 7.09 -6.77
CA ASP A 139 5.43 6.03 -7.76
C ASP A 139 4.16 5.49 -8.42
N ARG A 140 3.06 5.40 -7.66
CA ARG A 140 1.80 4.84 -8.15
C ARG A 140 0.59 5.42 -7.42
N MET A 141 -0.52 5.55 -8.13
CA MET A 141 -1.81 5.92 -7.55
C MET A 141 -2.90 4.89 -7.90
N GLY A 142 -3.82 4.68 -6.95
CA GLY A 142 -5.05 3.94 -7.14
C GLY A 142 -6.24 4.89 -7.07
N VAL A 143 -6.89 5.13 -8.20
CA VAL A 143 -8.05 6.03 -8.31
C VAL A 143 -9.31 5.21 -8.55
N GLY A 144 -10.37 5.48 -7.80
CA GLY A 144 -11.66 4.84 -8.02
C GLY A 144 -12.24 5.19 -9.40
N TYR A 145 -12.86 4.24 -10.08
CA TYR A 145 -13.33 4.40 -11.46
C TYR A 145 -14.22 5.65 -11.68
N ARG A 146 -15.02 6.02 -10.67
CA ARG A 146 -15.88 7.21 -10.72
C ARG A 146 -15.11 8.53 -10.71
N SER A 147 -13.90 8.53 -10.16
CA SER A 147 -13.03 9.71 -10.09
C SER A 147 -12.09 9.83 -11.28
N VAL A 148 -11.93 8.76 -12.07
CA VAL A 148 -11.01 8.75 -13.23
C VAL A 148 -11.30 9.87 -14.22
N PRO A 149 -12.56 10.12 -14.69
CA PRO A 149 -12.83 11.23 -15.60
C PRO A 149 -12.42 12.58 -15.01
N VAL A 150 -12.72 12.81 -13.73
CA VAL A 150 -12.42 14.08 -13.04
C VAL A 150 -10.90 14.31 -12.94
N VAL A 151 -10.15 13.31 -12.45
CA VAL A 151 -8.71 13.49 -12.25
C VAL A 151 -7.92 13.57 -13.56
N LEU A 152 -8.42 12.93 -14.63
CA LEU A 152 -7.81 12.96 -15.96
C LEU A 152 -8.37 14.05 -16.87
N ASP A 153 -9.37 14.82 -16.40
CA ASP A 153 -10.00 15.92 -17.18
C ASP A 153 -10.61 15.42 -18.52
N LEU A 154 -11.28 14.27 -18.47
CA LEU A 154 -11.85 13.64 -19.66
C LEU A 154 -13.25 14.19 -20.03
N ASP A 155 -13.88 14.96 -19.15
CA ASP A 155 -15.26 15.46 -19.31
C ASP A 155 -15.34 16.88 -19.90
N ARG A 156 -14.29 17.31 -20.62
CA ARG A 156 -14.24 18.63 -21.30
C ARG A 156 -14.43 18.53 -22.80
#